data_538d0afae4ad949a061f2c723a7e95d9
#
_entry.id   538d0afae4ad949a061f2c723a7e95d9
#
_cell.length_a   1.000
_cell.length_b   1.000
_cell.length_c   1.000
_cell.angle_alpha   90.00
_cell.angle_beta   90.00
_cell.angle_gamma   90.00
#
_symmetry.space_group_name_H-M   'P 1'
#
loop_
_entity.id
_entity.type
_entity.pdbx_description
1 polymer ?
#
loop_
_entity_poly.entity_id
_entity_poly.type
_entity_poly.pdbx_seq_one_letter_code
_entity_poly.pdbx_strand_id
1 'polypeptide(L)'
;IDQRSGNTVNNINNQTVIAAKAKGLGVTYLDAKQDIEAAIDYLYKQNGGREILLVGSSYSASLSLLIGVNNPKVKAVAAFSPGEYFKGIDINKTISTYKKPVFVTSSKSESASVTTLVNKINPIFITHFIPEVKGIHGSRALWKTTEGNETYWVSFNGFLSSLKTE
;
A
#
# COMPACT_ATOMS: atom_id res chain seq x y z
N ILE A 1 -2.10 0.29 10.98
CA ILE A 1 -3.11 -0.59 11.61
C ILE A 1 -2.55 -2.00 11.79
N ASP A 2 -2.96 -2.69 12.86
CA ASP A 2 -2.75 -4.13 12.99
C ASP A 2 -3.80 -4.88 12.15
N GLN A 3 -3.32 -5.68 11.22
CA GLN A 3 -4.17 -6.49 10.35
C GLN A 3 -4.23 -7.93 10.88
N ARG A 4 -5.34 -8.64 10.66
CA ARG A 4 -5.52 -10.02 11.12
C ARG A 4 -4.55 -11.04 10.51
N SER A 5 -3.85 -10.69 9.43
CA SER A 5 -2.79 -11.48 8.81
C SER A 5 -1.40 -11.19 9.38
N GLY A 6 -1.29 -10.26 10.35
CA GLY A 6 -0.03 -9.87 10.96
C GLY A 6 0.48 -10.87 11.99
N ASN A 7 1.75 -10.72 12.34
CA ASN A 7 2.43 -11.51 13.37
C ASN A 7 2.81 -10.64 14.58
N THR A 8 3.31 -11.28 15.63
CA THR A 8 3.99 -10.60 16.73
C THR A 8 5.27 -9.94 16.21
N VAL A 9 5.47 -8.66 16.51
CA VAL A 9 6.66 -7.89 16.14
C VAL A 9 7.23 -7.23 17.39
N ASN A 10 8.53 -7.33 17.61
CA ASN A 10 9.22 -6.78 18.78
C ASN A 10 8.55 -7.19 20.13
N ASN A 11 8.14 -8.44 20.26
CA ASN A 11 7.41 -8.98 21.42
C ASN A 11 6.04 -8.32 21.69
N ILE A 12 5.51 -7.54 20.76
CA ILE A 12 4.17 -6.97 20.85
C ILE A 12 3.22 -7.86 20.04
N ASN A 13 2.23 -8.42 20.74
CA ASN A 13 1.23 -9.27 20.10
C ASN A 13 0.26 -8.46 19.25
N ASN A 14 -0.03 -8.96 18.05
CA ASN A 14 -1.07 -8.41 17.20
C ASN A 14 -2.45 -8.84 17.73
N GLN A 15 -3.17 -7.90 18.36
CA GLN A 15 -4.47 -8.16 18.98
C GLN A 15 -5.54 -8.50 17.95
N THR A 16 -5.44 -7.95 16.73
CA THR A 16 -6.41 -8.21 15.65
C THR A 16 -6.34 -9.68 15.20
N VAL A 17 -5.13 -10.25 15.02
CA VAL A 17 -5.00 -11.67 14.65
C VAL A 17 -5.46 -12.59 15.79
N ILE A 18 -5.18 -12.23 17.06
CA ILE A 18 -5.62 -13.01 18.21
C ILE A 18 -7.15 -13.03 18.26
N ALA A 19 -7.80 -11.87 18.13
CA ALA A 19 -9.25 -11.77 18.15
C ALA A 19 -9.91 -12.49 16.96
N ALA A 20 -9.32 -12.42 15.76
CA ALA A 20 -9.81 -13.11 14.58
C ALA A 20 -9.77 -14.64 14.76
N LYS A 21 -8.62 -15.17 15.21
CA LYS A 21 -8.45 -16.61 15.50
C LYS A 21 -9.42 -17.10 16.57
N ALA A 22 -9.59 -16.35 17.66
CA ALA A 22 -10.54 -16.70 18.73
C ALA A 22 -11.99 -16.81 18.23
N LYS A 23 -12.33 -16.09 17.16
CA LYS A 23 -13.66 -16.13 16.52
C LYS A 23 -13.73 -17.11 15.33
N GLY A 24 -12.69 -17.89 15.06
CA GLY A 24 -12.64 -18.82 13.92
C GLY A 24 -12.63 -18.14 12.56
N LEU A 25 -12.21 -16.85 12.49
CA LEU A 25 -12.15 -16.09 11.24
C LEU A 25 -10.84 -16.36 10.49
N GLY A 26 -10.87 -16.21 9.16
CA GLY A 26 -9.67 -16.28 8.32
C GLY A 26 -8.64 -15.22 8.68
N VAL A 27 -7.36 -15.59 8.55
CA VAL A 27 -6.20 -14.73 8.87
C VAL A 27 -5.17 -14.73 7.74
N THR A 28 -5.59 -14.98 6.51
CA THR A 28 -4.74 -14.88 5.32
C THR A 28 -4.47 -13.42 4.95
N TYR A 29 -3.53 -13.19 4.04
CA TYR A 29 -3.26 -11.83 3.53
C TYR A 29 -4.52 -11.20 2.91
N LEU A 30 -5.32 -11.97 2.20
CA LEU A 30 -6.55 -11.46 1.59
C LEU A 30 -7.63 -11.13 2.64
N ASP A 31 -7.69 -11.87 3.74
CA ASP A 31 -8.64 -11.61 4.83
C ASP A 31 -8.38 -10.25 5.51
N ALA A 32 -7.14 -9.74 5.44
CA ALA A 32 -6.79 -8.43 5.98
C ALA A 32 -7.43 -7.26 5.21
N LYS A 33 -7.99 -7.50 4.02
CA LYS A 33 -8.69 -6.47 3.24
C LYS A 33 -9.77 -5.78 4.06
N GLN A 34 -10.59 -6.53 4.78
CA GLN A 34 -11.68 -5.98 5.59
C GLN A 34 -11.19 -5.14 6.78
N ASP A 35 -9.99 -5.41 7.31
CA ASP A 35 -9.41 -4.59 8.39
C ASP A 35 -8.97 -3.23 7.85
N ILE A 36 -8.44 -3.20 6.63
CA ILE A 36 -8.07 -1.95 5.93
C ILE A 36 -9.34 -1.16 5.60
N GLU A 37 -10.37 -1.80 5.07
CA GLU A 37 -11.66 -1.16 4.75
C GLU A 37 -12.32 -0.57 6.00
N ALA A 38 -12.33 -1.30 7.12
CA ALA A 38 -12.84 -0.80 8.39
C ALA A 38 -12.05 0.40 8.92
N ALA A 39 -10.72 0.39 8.77
CA ALA A 39 -9.88 1.54 9.14
C ALA A 39 -10.13 2.76 8.25
N ILE A 40 -10.35 2.57 6.95
CA ILE A 40 -10.74 3.63 6.01
C ILE A 40 -12.06 4.26 6.46
N ASP A 41 -13.07 3.44 6.75
CA ASP A 41 -14.38 3.92 7.18
C ASP A 41 -14.32 4.70 8.49
N TYR A 42 -13.55 4.19 9.45
CA TYR A 42 -13.33 4.86 10.72
C TYR A 42 -12.65 6.22 10.53
N LEU A 43 -11.52 6.27 9.81
CA LEU A 43 -10.76 7.51 9.61
C LEU A 43 -11.55 8.54 8.78
N TYR A 44 -12.24 8.11 7.73
CA TYR A 44 -13.07 8.98 6.92
C TYR A 44 -14.14 9.67 7.77
N LYS A 45 -14.80 8.93 8.68
CA LYS A 45 -15.77 9.47 9.62
C LYS A 45 -15.12 10.42 10.63
N GLN A 46 -13.96 10.06 11.20
CA GLN A 46 -13.26 10.87 12.19
C GLN A 46 -12.72 12.20 11.64
N ASN A 47 -12.35 12.25 10.36
CA ASN A 47 -11.82 13.46 9.73
C ASN A 47 -12.90 14.33 9.03
N GLY A 48 -14.17 14.13 9.38
CA GLY A 48 -15.28 14.93 8.87
C GLY A 48 -15.65 14.60 7.42
N GLY A 49 -15.45 13.36 6.98
CA GLY A 49 -15.82 12.91 5.63
C GLY A 49 -14.82 13.31 4.54
N ARG A 50 -13.63 13.76 4.90
CA ARG A 50 -12.57 14.04 3.92
C ARG A 50 -11.87 12.76 3.49
N GLU A 51 -11.62 12.64 2.19
CA GLU A 51 -10.89 11.51 1.61
C GLU A 51 -9.49 11.35 2.22
N ILE A 52 -9.01 10.12 2.29
CA ILE A 52 -7.74 9.76 2.94
C ILE A 52 -6.70 9.28 1.95
N LEU A 53 -5.43 9.47 2.28
CA LEU A 53 -4.31 8.80 1.63
C LEU A 53 -4.13 7.41 2.28
N LEU A 54 -4.15 6.37 1.45
CA LEU A 54 -3.89 5.00 1.89
C LEU A 54 -2.44 4.61 1.58
N VAL A 55 -1.68 4.23 2.62
CA VAL A 55 -0.27 3.83 2.48
C VAL A 55 -0.13 2.34 2.84
N GLY A 56 0.39 1.55 1.92
CA GLY A 56 0.61 0.11 2.10
C GLY A 56 2.05 -0.33 1.85
N SER A 57 2.43 -1.44 2.49
CA SER A 57 3.76 -2.06 2.37
C SER A 57 3.61 -3.56 2.11
N SER A 58 4.38 -4.12 1.14
CA SER A 58 4.34 -5.55 0.80
C SER A 58 2.94 -5.98 0.34
N TYR A 59 2.40 -7.11 0.83
CA TYR A 59 1.05 -7.55 0.49
C TYR A 59 -0.03 -6.49 0.83
N SER A 60 0.19 -5.68 1.87
CA SER A 60 -0.72 -4.56 2.19
C SER A 60 -0.65 -3.45 1.14
N ALA A 61 0.47 -3.29 0.43
CA ALA A 61 0.53 -2.37 -0.72
C ALA A 61 -0.39 -2.84 -1.85
N SER A 62 -0.39 -4.14 -2.13
CA SER A 62 -1.29 -4.73 -3.12
C SER A 62 -2.76 -4.63 -2.71
N LEU A 63 -3.08 -4.88 -1.42
CA LEU A 63 -4.44 -4.65 -0.90
C LEU A 63 -4.86 -3.19 -1.02
N SER A 64 -3.95 -2.26 -0.71
CA SER A 64 -4.21 -0.82 -0.82
C SER A 64 -4.53 -0.41 -2.26
N LEU A 65 -3.81 -0.97 -3.23
CA LEU A 65 -4.10 -0.76 -4.65
C LEU A 65 -5.49 -1.31 -5.03
N LEU A 66 -5.80 -2.56 -4.64
CA LEU A 66 -7.10 -3.19 -4.94
C LEU A 66 -8.29 -2.45 -4.30
N ILE A 67 -8.12 -1.97 -3.06
CA ILE A 67 -9.16 -1.22 -2.35
C ILE A 67 -9.30 0.19 -2.94
N GLY A 68 -8.18 0.87 -3.15
CA GLY A 68 -8.14 2.28 -3.54
C GLY A 68 -8.73 2.54 -4.93
N VAL A 69 -8.65 1.56 -5.84
CA VAL A 69 -9.10 1.74 -7.24
C VAL A 69 -10.57 2.17 -7.34
N ASN A 70 -11.44 1.64 -6.50
CA ASN A 70 -12.88 1.91 -6.54
C ASN A 70 -13.46 2.52 -5.25
N ASN A 71 -12.63 2.75 -4.20
CA ASN A 71 -13.14 3.27 -2.93
C ASN A 71 -13.24 4.81 -2.96
N PRO A 72 -14.44 5.41 -2.90
CA PRO A 72 -14.59 6.87 -2.98
C PRO A 72 -14.04 7.61 -1.76
N LYS A 73 -13.75 6.92 -0.65
CA LYS A 73 -13.16 7.51 0.56
C LYS A 73 -11.64 7.63 0.49
N VAL A 74 -11.01 7.06 -0.56
CA VAL A 74 -9.57 7.10 -0.78
C VAL A 74 -9.25 8.11 -1.88
N LYS A 75 -8.54 9.19 -1.54
CA LYS A 75 -8.06 10.22 -2.47
C LYS A 75 -6.89 9.69 -3.31
N ALA A 76 -5.95 9.02 -2.67
CA ALA A 76 -4.72 8.53 -3.31
C ALA A 76 -4.16 7.29 -2.60
N VAL A 77 -3.29 6.55 -3.29
CA VAL A 77 -2.61 5.37 -2.73
C VAL A 77 -1.10 5.50 -2.87
N ALA A 78 -0.35 5.15 -1.82
CA ALA A 78 1.09 4.94 -1.87
C ALA A 78 1.40 3.47 -1.57
N ALA A 79 2.03 2.79 -2.53
CA ALA A 79 2.30 1.36 -2.50
C ALA A 79 3.81 1.09 -2.51
N PHE A 80 4.32 0.52 -1.41
CA PHE A 80 5.73 0.16 -1.25
C PHE A 80 5.90 -1.35 -1.44
N SER A 81 6.59 -1.78 -2.48
CA SER A 81 6.80 -3.18 -2.88
C SER A 81 5.49 -3.99 -3.04
N PRO A 82 4.53 -3.52 -3.86
CA PRO A 82 3.38 -4.34 -4.21
C PRO A 82 3.80 -5.54 -5.07
N GLY A 83 2.98 -6.59 -5.10
CA GLY A 83 3.22 -7.80 -5.90
C GLY A 83 1.95 -8.63 -6.05
N GLU A 84 2.01 -9.69 -6.85
CA GLU A 84 0.92 -10.65 -7.06
C GLU A 84 0.83 -11.65 -5.90
N TYR A 85 0.29 -11.22 -4.75
CA TYR A 85 0.22 -12.00 -3.52
C TYR A 85 -1.04 -12.87 -3.39
N PHE A 86 -2.05 -12.68 -4.23
CA PHE A 86 -3.39 -13.24 -4.01
C PHE A 86 -3.77 -14.21 -5.13
N LYS A 87 -3.78 -15.51 -4.82
CA LYS A 87 -4.18 -16.55 -5.79
C LYS A 87 -5.55 -16.25 -6.39
N GLY A 88 -5.62 -16.25 -7.71
CA GLY A 88 -6.87 -16.03 -8.45
C GLY A 88 -7.28 -14.57 -8.63
N ILE A 89 -6.47 -13.61 -8.14
CA ILE A 89 -6.68 -12.17 -8.36
C ILE A 89 -5.56 -11.66 -9.27
N ASP A 90 -5.91 -11.17 -10.44
CA ASP A 90 -5.01 -10.43 -11.35
C ASP A 90 -5.00 -8.96 -10.93
N ILE A 91 -3.99 -8.59 -10.14
CA ILE A 91 -3.85 -7.23 -9.63
C ILE A 91 -3.61 -6.27 -10.78
N ASN A 92 -2.70 -6.58 -11.71
CA ASN A 92 -2.39 -5.74 -12.86
C ASN A 92 -3.64 -5.37 -13.67
N LYS A 93 -4.52 -6.34 -13.93
CA LYS A 93 -5.79 -6.10 -14.62
C LYS A 93 -6.74 -5.23 -13.80
N THR A 94 -6.87 -5.52 -12.50
CA THR A 94 -7.79 -4.81 -11.62
C THR A 94 -7.43 -3.33 -11.49
N ILE A 95 -6.14 -3.03 -11.32
CA ILE A 95 -5.65 -1.66 -11.12
C ILE A 95 -5.52 -0.86 -12.43
N SER A 96 -5.70 -1.47 -13.59
CA SER A 96 -5.63 -0.77 -14.88
C SER A 96 -6.65 0.35 -15.03
N THR A 97 -7.71 0.33 -14.24
CA THR A 97 -8.80 1.32 -14.27
C THR A 97 -8.59 2.50 -13.31
N TYR A 98 -7.40 2.62 -12.69
CA TYR A 98 -7.09 3.71 -11.76
C TYR A 98 -7.33 5.09 -12.40
N LYS A 99 -8.05 5.96 -11.66
CA LYS A 99 -8.33 7.35 -12.03
C LYS A 99 -7.98 8.31 -10.88
N LYS A 100 -7.11 7.89 -9.97
CA LYS A 100 -6.67 8.64 -8.79
C LYS A 100 -5.16 8.61 -8.69
N PRO A 101 -4.53 9.59 -8.04
CA PRO A 101 -3.07 9.59 -7.85
C PRO A 101 -2.58 8.33 -7.14
N VAL A 102 -1.56 7.70 -7.71
CA VAL A 102 -0.89 6.51 -7.15
C VAL A 102 0.61 6.73 -7.13
N PHE A 103 1.22 6.52 -5.98
CA PHE A 103 2.66 6.41 -5.84
C PHE A 103 3.04 4.94 -5.71
N VAL A 104 4.05 4.49 -6.46
CA VAL A 104 4.56 3.13 -6.40
C VAL A 104 6.08 3.16 -6.32
N THR A 105 6.64 2.34 -5.45
CA THR A 105 8.08 2.09 -5.37
C THR A 105 8.38 0.70 -4.81
N SER A 106 9.64 0.29 -4.90
CA SER A 106 10.13 -1.00 -4.43
C SER A 106 11.64 -0.97 -4.19
N SER A 107 12.25 -2.06 -3.74
CA SER A 107 13.69 -2.24 -3.85
C SER A 107 14.11 -2.36 -5.32
N LYS A 108 15.40 -2.13 -5.61
CA LYS A 108 15.93 -2.26 -6.98
C LYS A 108 15.72 -3.67 -7.56
N SER A 109 15.88 -4.70 -6.75
CA SER A 109 15.69 -6.10 -7.19
C SER A 109 14.24 -6.44 -7.55
N GLU A 110 13.27 -5.69 -7.03
CA GLU A 110 11.84 -5.89 -7.29
C GLU A 110 11.32 -5.02 -8.43
N SER A 111 12.08 -4.01 -8.86
CA SER A 111 11.61 -2.95 -9.76
C SER A 111 11.03 -3.48 -11.07
N ALA A 112 11.63 -4.51 -11.66
CA ALA A 112 11.15 -5.10 -12.92
C ALA A 112 9.75 -5.74 -12.76
N SER A 113 9.54 -6.50 -11.67
CA SER A 113 8.25 -7.15 -11.39
C SER A 113 7.18 -6.12 -11.03
N VAL A 114 7.55 -5.09 -10.24
CA VAL A 114 6.64 -4.00 -9.88
C VAL A 114 6.28 -3.15 -11.10
N THR A 115 7.24 -2.87 -11.99
CA THR A 115 6.96 -2.19 -13.27
C THR A 115 5.93 -2.98 -14.08
N THR A 116 6.11 -4.30 -14.20
CA THR A 116 5.14 -5.16 -14.89
C THR A 116 3.76 -5.11 -14.23
N LEU A 117 3.71 -5.13 -12.89
CA LEU A 117 2.47 -5.09 -12.12
C LEU A 117 1.66 -3.81 -12.41
N VAL A 118 2.32 -2.67 -12.58
CA VAL A 118 1.64 -1.36 -12.69
C VAL A 118 1.58 -0.79 -14.11
N ASN A 119 2.09 -1.50 -15.12
CA ASN A 119 2.27 -0.99 -16.49
C ASN A 119 0.96 -0.64 -17.21
N LYS A 120 -0.19 -1.08 -16.71
CA LYS A 120 -1.50 -0.75 -17.28
C LYS A 120 -2.18 0.45 -16.62
N ILE A 121 -1.64 1.00 -15.55
CA ILE A 121 -2.15 2.24 -14.96
C ILE A 121 -1.82 3.39 -15.95
N ASN A 122 -2.81 4.24 -16.22
CA ASN A 122 -2.57 5.41 -17.07
C ASN A 122 -1.46 6.28 -16.46
N PRO A 123 -0.42 6.64 -17.24
CA PRO A 123 0.75 7.41 -16.75
C PRO A 123 0.41 8.73 -16.06
N ILE A 124 -0.73 9.35 -16.37
CA ILE A 124 -1.15 10.59 -15.71
C ILE A 124 -1.53 10.41 -14.23
N PHE A 125 -1.83 9.19 -13.80
CA PHE A 125 -2.24 8.89 -12.43
C PHE A 125 -1.13 8.26 -11.59
N ILE A 126 -0.01 7.81 -12.19
CA ILE A 126 1.02 7.08 -11.46
C ILE A 126 2.34 7.86 -11.38
N THR A 127 2.87 7.95 -10.17
CA THR A 127 4.27 8.29 -9.89
C THR A 127 4.98 7.00 -9.52
N HIS A 128 5.77 6.44 -10.42
CA HIS A 128 6.54 5.22 -10.19
C HIS A 128 8.01 5.57 -9.96
N PHE A 129 8.47 5.48 -8.71
CA PHE A 129 9.86 5.69 -8.34
C PHE A 129 10.63 4.37 -8.39
N ILE A 130 11.64 4.29 -9.25
CA ILE A 130 12.58 3.16 -9.38
C ILE A 130 13.91 3.60 -8.78
N PRO A 131 14.39 2.97 -7.68
CA PRO A 131 15.64 3.37 -7.04
C PRO A 131 16.86 2.96 -7.88
N GLU A 132 17.88 3.81 -7.88
CA GLU A 132 19.18 3.49 -8.51
C GLU A 132 20.04 2.59 -7.63
N VAL A 133 19.89 2.72 -6.31
CA VAL A 133 20.59 1.90 -5.31
C VAL A 133 19.77 0.69 -4.90
N LYS A 134 20.38 -0.23 -4.14
CA LYS A 134 19.74 -1.48 -3.72
C LYS A 134 18.39 -1.29 -3.04
N GLY A 135 18.30 -0.32 -2.11
CA GLY A 135 17.12 -0.14 -1.27
C GLY A 135 16.75 -1.38 -0.45
N ILE A 136 15.50 -1.43 0.02
CA ILE A 136 14.99 -2.58 0.78
C ILE A 136 13.50 -2.77 0.50
N HIS A 137 13.00 -3.99 0.67
CA HIS A 137 11.59 -4.35 0.50
C HIS A 137 10.65 -3.56 1.42
N GLY A 138 9.55 -3.05 0.83
CA GLY A 138 8.46 -2.41 1.53
C GLY A 138 8.80 -1.01 2.06
N SER A 139 7.98 -0.52 2.98
CA SER A 139 8.12 0.84 3.55
C SER A 139 9.38 1.04 4.39
N ARG A 140 10.11 -0.02 4.71
CA ARG A 140 11.45 0.08 5.31
C ARG A 140 12.44 0.85 4.42
N ALA A 141 12.15 0.98 3.13
CA ALA A 141 12.88 1.85 2.21
C ALA A 141 13.01 3.29 2.74
N LEU A 142 12.08 3.74 3.57
CA LEU A 142 12.07 5.07 4.21
C LEU A 142 12.89 5.16 5.51
N TRP A 143 13.43 4.05 6.02
CA TRP A 143 14.18 4.07 7.29
C TRP A 143 15.55 4.73 7.10
N LYS A 144 15.98 5.52 8.08
CA LYS A 144 17.28 6.22 8.07
C LYS A 144 18.47 5.27 7.87
N THR A 145 18.33 4.01 8.24
CA THR A 145 19.35 2.97 8.08
C THR A 145 19.36 2.32 6.70
N THR A 146 18.39 2.64 5.84
CA THR A 146 18.33 2.08 4.48
C THR A 146 19.16 2.91 3.53
N GLU A 147 20.03 2.27 2.77
CA GLU A 147 20.83 2.91 1.71
C GLU A 147 19.90 3.59 0.71
N GLY A 148 20.14 4.88 0.47
CA GLY A 148 19.37 5.71 -0.47
C GLY A 148 17.99 6.12 0.02
N ASN A 149 17.70 6.00 1.32
CA ASN A 149 16.40 6.37 1.88
C ASN A 149 15.98 7.81 1.54
N GLU A 150 16.93 8.73 1.42
CA GLU A 150 16.66 10.13 1.05
C GLU A 150 15.98 10.24 -0.32
N THR A 151 16.38 9.42 -1.30
CA THR A 151 15.80 9.45 -2.65
C THR A 151 14.36 8.97 -2.64
N TYR A 152 14.02 7.97 -1.82
CA TYR A 152 12.63 7.54 -1.60
C TYR A 152 11.81 8.65 -0.95
N TRP A 153 12.37 9.34 0.07
CA TRP A 153 11.69 10.46 0.72
C TRP A 153 11.48 11.64 -0.24
N VAL A 154 12.46 11.99 -1.07
CA VAL A 154 12.34 13.07 -2.07
C VAL A 154 11.17 12.75 -3.01
N SER A 155 11.15 11.54 -3.58
CA SER A 155 10.09 11.14 -4.51
C SER A 155 8.71 11.06 -3.83
N PHE A 156 8.64 10.47 -2.64
CA PHE A 156 7.39 10.35 -1.90
C PHE A 156 6.85 11.73 -1.44
N ASN A 157 7.71 12.63 -0.96
CA ASN A 157 7.32 13.99 -0.61
C ASN A 157 6.86 14.80 -1.82
N GLY A 158 7.47 14.60 -2.99
CA GLY A 158 7.00 15.17 -4.24
C GLY A 158 5.56 14.75 -4.56
N PHE A 159 5.28 13.44 -4.44
CA PHE A 159 3.93 12.91 -4.58
C PHE A 159 2.96 13.49 -3.55
N LEU A 160 3.33 13.54 -2.27
CA LEU A 160 2.48 14.12 -1.22
C LEU A 160 2.18 15.60 -1.47
N SER A 161 3.14 16.34 -2.00
CA SER A 161 2.97 17.76 -2.32
C SER A 161 2.01 17.96 -3.48
N SER A 162 2.02 17.08 -4.48
CA SER A 162 1.06 17.15 -5.60
C SER A 162 -0.39 16.95 -5.18
N LEU A 163 -0.65 16.25 -4.06
CA LEU A 163 -2.01 16.04 -3.53
C LEU A 163 -2.59 17.27 -2.82
N LYS A 164 -1.78 18.28 -2.49
CA LYS A 164 -2.22 19.50 -1.76
C LYS A 164 -2.74 20.59 -2.67
N THR A 165 -2.54 20.47 -3.98
CA THR A 165 -2.84 21.51 -4.98
C THR A 165 -4.25 21.43 -5.59
N GLU A 166 -5.13 20.59 -5.03
CA GLU A 166 -6.54 20.48 -5.42
C GLU A 166 -7.49 20.92 -4.31
#